data_4704dd74f612efb78c6ea64e512cec00
#
_entry.id   4704dd74f612efb78c6ea64e512cec00
#
_cell.length_a   1.000
_cell.length_b   1.000
_cell.length_c   1.000
_cell.angle_alpha   90.00
_cell.angle_beta   90.00
_cell.angle_gamma   90.00
#
_symmetry.space_group_name_H-M   'P 1'
#
loop_
_entity.id
_entity.type
_entity.pdbx_description
1 polymer ?
#
loop_
_entity_poly.entity_id
_entity_poly.type
_entity_poly.pdbx_seq_one_letter_code
_entity_poly.pdbx_strand_id
1 'polypeptide(L)'
;MPSTTFTASGTTTQSFQVPAGVTTITVDAVGAEGGSLAPSSGTPGKGGRVKCDIAVTPGQWLYIKVGTTPALAGAFGYGAHGGASDTGYPAGIGNGGGGGSIIRTGTGPSIPPISSQTILVVAPGGGGA
;
A
#
# COMPACT_ATOMS: atom_id res chain seq x y z
N MET A 1 -19.24 -16.69 0.07
CA MET A 1 -18.20 -16.32 -0.90
C MET A 1 -16.84 -16.42 -0.24
N PRO A 2 -15.91 -17.18 -0.77
CA PRO A 2 -14.57 -17.23 -0.20
C PRO A 2 -13.88 -15.88 -0.35
N SER A 3 -13.13 -15.48 0.66
CA SER A 3 -12.35 -14.26 0.65
C SER A 3 -10.94 -14.52 1.14
N THR A 4 -9.99 -13.77 0.62
CA THR A 4 -8.59 -13.82 1.06
C THR A 4 -8.18 -12.43 1.53
N THR A 5 -7.62 -12.35 2.73
CA THR A 5 -7.15 -11.10 3.32
C THR A 5 -5.63 -11.02 3.25
N PHE A 6 -5.12 -9.89 2.81
CA PHE A 6 -3.69 -9.59 2.76
C PHE A 6 -3.39 -8.48 3.77
N THR A 7 -2.41 -8.73 4.62
CA THR A 7 -1.93 -7.77 5.62
C THR A 7 -0.54 -7.29 5.28
N ALA A 8 -0.15 -6.15 5.83
CA ALA A 8 1.19 -5.60 5.62
C ALA A 8 2.26 -6.59 6.09
N SER A 9 3.23 -6.87 5.22
CA SER A 9 4.37 -7.75 5.50
C SER A 9 5.70 -7.03 5.22
N GLY A 10 5.85 -5.84 5.75
CA GLY A 10 7.03 -5.00 5.52
C GLY A 10 7.10 -4.52 4.07
N THR A 11 8.25 -4.74 3.43
CA THR A 11 8.47 -4.35 2.02
C THR A 11 8.05 -5.43 1.02
N THR A 12 7.55 -6.56 1.49
CA THR A 12 7.29 -7.73 0.65
C THR A 12 6.00 -7.57 -0.14
N THR A 13 6.08 -7.82 -1.44
CA THR A 13 4.92 -7.98 -2.32
C THR A 13 4.42 -9.41 -2.23
N GLN A 14 3.11 -9.59 -2.07
CA GLN A 14 2.48 -10.90 -2.00
C GLN A 14 1.87 -11.24 -3.35
N SER A 15 1.91 -12.52 -3.73
CA SER A 15 1.30 -13.00 -4.96
C SER A 15 0.02 -13.77 -4.66
N PHE A 16 -0.96 -13.66 -5.54
CA PHE A 16 -2.24 -14.35 -5.46
C PHE A 16 -2.64 -14.85 -6.85
N GLN A 17 -3.02 -16.11 -6.93
CA GLN A 17 -3.53 -16.67 -8.17
C GLN A 17 -5.05 -16.70 -8.14
N VAL A 18 -5.67 -16.15 -9.19
CA VAL A 18 -7.12 -16.16 -9.34
C VAL A 18 -7.60 -17.60 -9.49
N PRO A 19 -8.55 -18.06 -8.65
CA PRO A 19 -9.05 -19.44 -8.74
C PRO A 19 -9.71 -19.75 -10.08
N ALA A 20 -9.76 -21.03 -10.41
CA ALA A 20 -10.45 -21.52 -11.61
C ALA A 20 -11.93 -21.11 -11.58
N GLY A 21 -12.46 -20.67 -12.71
CA GLY A 21 -13.85 -20.25 -12.85
C GLY A 21 -14.17 -18.84 -12.35
N VAL A 22 -13.21 -18.15 -11.73
CA VAL A 22 -13.42 -16.78 -11.22
C VAL A 22 -13.06 -15.77 -12.31
N THR A 23 -14.02 -14.95 -12.71
CA THR A 23 -13.87 -13.90 -13.76
C THR A 23 -14.02 -12.48 -13.21
N THR A 24 -14.48 -12.33 -11.98
CA THR A 24 -14.63 -11.04 -11.29
C THR A 24 -14.26 -11.23 -9.83
N ILE A 25 -13.52 -10.28 -9.27
CA ILE A 25 -13.23 -10.22 -7.85
C ILE A 25 -13.64 -8.85 -7.29
N THR A 26 -14.17 -8.86 -6.07
CA THR A 26 -14.39 -7.62 -5.32
C THR A 26 -13.15 -7.33 -4.49
N VAL A 27 -12.59 -6.15 -4.70
CA VAL A 27 -11.43 -5.66 -3.96
C VAL A 27 -11.88 -4.64 -2.93
N ASP A 28 -11.37 -4.77 -1.72
CA ASP A 28 -11.49 -3.77 -0.65
C ASP A 28 -10.06 -3.45 -0.17
N ALA A 29 -9.51 -2.36 -0.64
CA ALA A 29 -8.15 -1.97 -0.37
C ALA A 29 -8.11 -0.71 0.51
N VAL A 30 -7.24 -0.72 1.51
CA VAL A 30 -7.03 0.41 2.43
C VAL A 30 -5.56 0.78 2.43
N GLY A 31 -5.27 2.05 2.25
CA GLY A 31 -3.92 2.59 2.44
C GLY A 31 -3.60 2.74 3.92
N ALA A 32 -2.32 2.73 4.26
CA ALA A 32 -1.88 2.88 5.64
C ALA A 32 -2.01 4.31 6.15
N GLU A 33 -2.20 4.45 7.44
CA GLU A 33 -2.16 5.72 8.15
C GLU A 33 -0.73 6.30 8.14
N GLY A 34 -0.61 7.62 8.16
CA GLY A 34 0.67 8.29 8.29
C GLY A 34 1.32 8.08 9.66
N GLY A 35 2.60 8.36 9.75
CA GLY A 35 3.34 8.26 11.00
C GLY A 35 3.10 9.41 11.96
N SER A 36 3.22 9.14 13.25
CA SER A 36 3.26 10.14 14.34
C SER A 36 4.38 9.79 15.30
N LEU A 37 5.23 10.75 15.61
CA LEU A 37 6.41 10.54 16.47
C LEU A 37 6.15 10.77 17.96
N ALA A 38 5.13 11.53 18.30
CA ALA A 38 4.84 11.86 19.69
C ALA A 38 3.38 12.25 19.88
N PRO A 39 2.85 12.10 21.11
CA PRO A 39 1.47 12.49 21.41
C PRO A 39 1.17 13.96 21.14
N SER A 40 2.18 14.81 21.03
CA SER A 40 2.07 16.25 20.77
C SER A 40 2.22 16.64 19.30
N SER A 41 2.51 15.69 18.40
CA SER A 41 2.79 16.01 17.00
C SER A 41 1.57 16.05 16.08
N GLY A 42 0.38 16.00 16.63
CA GLY A 42 -0.84 16.01 15.85
C GLY A 42 -1.34 14.59 15.47
N THR A 43 -2.48 14.56 14.81
CA THR A 43 -3.09 13.29 14.36
C THR A 43 -2.70 13.04 12.90
N PRO A 44 -2.06 11.90 12.59
CA PRO A 44 -1.73 11.58 11.21
C PRO A 44 -3.00 11.35 10.38
N GLY A 45 -2.87 11.59 9.07
CA GLY A 45 -3.94 11.33 8.12
C GLY A 45 -4.18 9.84 7.95
N LYS A 46 -5.43 9.44 7.87
CA LYS A 46 -5.79 8.06 7.55
C LYS A 46 -5.60 7.79 6.06
N GLY A 47 -5.28 6.55 5.72
CA GLY A 47 -5.23 6.12 4.33
C GLY A 47 -6.61 6.09 3.69
N GLY A 48 -6.63 6.24 2.36
CA GLY A 48 -7.84 6.11 1.59
C GLY A 48 -8.30 4.65 1.48
N ARG A 49 -9.60 4.45 1.30
CA ARG A 49 -10.20 3.13 1.06
C ARG A 49 -10.82 3.10 -0.33
N VAL A 50 -10.54 2.04 -1.06
CA VAL A 50 -11.11 1.78 -2.37
C VAL A 50 -11.81 0.43 -2.33
N LYS A 51 -13.09 0.41 -2.69
CA LYS A 51 -13.86 -0.82 -2.87
C LYS A 51 -14.42 -0.87 -4.27
N CYS A 52 -14.07 -1.89 -5.02
CA CYS A 52 -14.49 -2.03 -6.42
C CYS A 52 -14.47 -3.48 -6.87
N ASP A 53 -15.18 -3.73 -7.97
CA ASP A 53 -15.12 -5.00 -8.69
C ASP A 53 -14.16 -4.85 -9.88
N ILE A 54 -13.29 -5.82 -10.06
CA ILE A 54 -12.38 -5.87 -11.20
C ILE A 54 -12.56 -7.17 -11.97
N ALA A 55 -12.51 -7.05 -13.29
CA ALA A 55 -12.51 -8.23 -14.17
C ALA A 55 -11.14 -8.90 -14.10
N VAL A 56 -11.15 -10.22 -13.97
CA VAL A 56 -9.92 -11.02 -13.91
C VAL A 56 -10.08 -12.26 -14.80
N THR A 57 -8.96 -12.88 -15.11
CA THR A 57 -8.94 -14.16 -15.85
C THR A 57 -8.64 -15.29 -14.87
N PRO A 58 -9.38 -16.43 -14.92
CA PRO A 58 -9.05 -17.59 -14.11
C PRO A 58 -7.59 -18.02 -14.31
N GLY A 59 -6.89 -18.27 -13.21
CA GLY A 59 -5.47 -18.61 -13.23
C GLY A 59 -4.51 -17.43 -13.33
N GLN A 60 -5.01 -16.22 -13.52
CA GLN A 60 -4.19 -15.00 -13.56
C GLN A 60 -3.48 -14.77 -12.22
N TRP A 61 -2.24 -14.30 -12.28
CA TRP A 61 -1.50 -13.88 -11.10
C TRP A 61 -1.72 -12.39 -10.81
N LEU A 62 -1.92 -12.08 -9.57
CA LEU A 62 -2.01 -10.70 -9.06
C LEU A 62 -0.91 -10.49 -8.02
N TYR A 63 -0.31 -9.31 -8.04
CA TYR A 63 0.69 -8.91 -7.05
C TYR A 63 0.11 -7.84 -6.15
N ILE A 64 0.15 -8.11 -4.85
CA ILE A 64 -0.49 -7.29 -3.83
C ILE A 64 0.58 -6.75 -2.90
N LYS A 65 0.63 -5.43 -2.80
CA LYS A 65 1.44 -4.73 -1.83
C LYS A 65 0.53 -3.98 -0.89
N VAL A 66 0.59 -4.32 0.39
CA VAL A 66 -0.17 -3.63 1.44
C VAL A 66 0.71 -2.54 2.04
N GLY A 67 0.18 -1.33 2.10
CA GLY A 67 0.88 -0.18 2.68
C GLY A 67 1.16 -0.38 4.17
N THR A 68 2.25 0.20 4.64
CA THR A 68 2.66 0.19 6.05
C THR A 68 2.64 1.59 6.63
N THR A 69 2.27 1.71 7.90
CA THR A 69 2.44 2.94 8.66
C THR A 69 3.91 3.10 9.02
N PRO A 70 4.54 4.25 8.74
CA PRO A 70 5.94 4.45 9.09
C PRO A 70 6.11 4.56 10.61
N ALA A 71 7.09 3.86 11.15
CA ALA A 71 7.45 3.96 12.57
C ALA A 71 8.30 5.20 12.89
N LEU A 72 9.04 5.70 11.91
CA LEU A 72 9.92 6.88 11.98
C LEU A 72 10.08 7.46 10.57
N ALA A 73 10.63 8.64 10.44
CA ALA A 73 10.90 9.26 9.14
C ALA A 73 11.59 8.28 8.19
N GLY A 74 10.96 7.97 7.08
CA GLY A 74 11.54 7.13 6.04
C GLY A 74 11.04 5.69 5.99
N ALA A 75 9.84 5.39 6.46
CA ALA A 75 9.30 4.04 6.31
C ALA A 75 9.11 3.66 4.84
N PHE A 76 9.54 2.47 4.55
CA PHE A 76 9.48 1.89 3.22
C PHE A 76 8.04 1.50 2.87
N GLY A 77 7.58 1.96 1.77
CA GLY A 77 6.30 1.71 1.15
C GLY A 77 6.17 2.67 -0.01
N TYR A 78 5.15 2.56 -0.83
CA TYR A 78 4.88 3.59 -1.85
C TYR A 78 4.29 4.87 -1.22
N GLY A 79 4.71 5.19 0.00
CA GLY A 79 4.43 6.46 0.66
C GLY A 79 5.58 7.43 0.42
N ALA A 80 5.27 8.70 0.28
CA ALA A 80 6.29 9.73 0.22
C ALA A 80 7.05 9.80 1.54
N HIS A 81 8.36 10.03 1.47
CA HIS A 81 9.14 10.39 2.65
C HIS A 81 8.54 11.66 3.27
N GLY A 82 8.50 11.73 4.58
CA GLY A 82 8.22 12.98 5.28
C GLY A 82 9.19 14.05 4.78
N GLY A 83 8.66 15.25 4.53
CA GLY A 83 9.50 16.37 4.12
C GLY A 83 10.61 16.61 5.13
N ALA A 84 11.83 16.91 4.65
CA ALA A 84 12.87 17.43 5.52
C ALA A 84 12.38 18.74 6.11
N SER A 85 12.47 18.91 7.44
CA SER A 85 12.17 20.20 8.05
C SER A 85 13.12 21.26 7.52
N ASP A 86 12.58 22.43 7.21
CA ASP A 86 13.39 23.58 6.81
C ASP A 86 14.43 23.90 7.90
N THR A 87 15.62 24.27 7.44
CA THR A 87 16.80 24.53 8.23
C THR A 87 16.59 25.72 9.18
N GLY A 88 16.15 25.49 10.38
CA GLY A 88 15.99 26.58 11.37
C GLY A 88 15.50 26.11 12.73
N TYR A 89 15.00 24.91 12.81
CA TYR A 89 14.61 24.29 14.08
C TYR A 89 15.43 23.03 14.34
N PRO A 90 15.81 22.79 15.57
CA PRO A 90 16.57 21.58 15.88
C PRO A 90 15.71 20.36 15.57
N ALA A 91 16.11 19.65 14.52
CA ALA A 91 15.72 18.30 14.19
C ALA A 91 14.21 17.98 14.26
N GLY A 92 13.36 18.79 13.65
CA GLY A 92 12.00 18.36 13.34
C GLY A 92 12.01 17.49 12.09
N ILE A 93 12.18 16.20 12.22
CA ILE A 93 11.96 15.27 11.10
C ILE A 93 10.46 15.15 10.95
N GLY A 94 9.91 15.62 9.83
CA GLY A 94 8.50 15.42 9.52
C GLY A 94 8.18 13.92 9.48
N ASN A 95 7.02 13.56 9.98
CA ASN A 95 6.59 12.17 9.96
C ASN A 95 6.28 11.72 8.53
N GLY A 96 6.66 10.50 8.20
CA GLY A 96 6.42 9.94 6.88
C GLY A 96 4.94 9.72 6.61
N GLY A 97 4.53 9.89 5.36
CA GLY A 97 3.21 9.48 4.92
C GLY A 97 3.05 7.96 4.95
N GLY A 98 1.84 7.48 5.18
CA GLY A 98 1.52 6.06 5.09
C GLY A 98 1.68 5.51 3.68
N GLY A 99 2.04 4.24 3.56
CA GLY A 99 2.16 3.58 2.28
C GLY A 99 0.81 3.29 1.63
N GLY A 100 0.73 3.42 0.31
CA GLY A 100 -0.45 2.99 -0.43
C GLY A 100 -0.52 1.48 -0.59
N SER A 101 -1.73 0.95 -0.65
CA SER A 101 -1.97 -0.45 -0.99
C SER A 101 -2.26 -0.56 -2.48
N ILE A 102 -1.59 -1.47 -3.18
CA ILE A 102 -1.60 -1.55 -4.64
C ILE A 102 -1.79 -3.00 -5.07
N ILE A 103 -2.67 -3.19 -6.10
CA ILE A 103 -2.82 -4.46 -6.81
C ILE A 103 -2.37 -4.27 -8.24
N ARG A 104 -1.53 -5.19 -8.73
CA ARG A 104 -0.99 -5.20 -10.09
C ARG A 104 -1.21 -6.56 -10.75
N THR A 105 -1.20 -6.56 -12.08
CA THR A 105 -1.19 -7.82 -12.84
C THR A 105 0.16 -8.51 -12.72
N GLY A 106 0.14 -9.85 -12.78
CA GLY A 106 1.32 -10.69 -12.76
C GLY A 106 1.31 -11.75 -13.85
N THR A 107 2.45 -12.36 -14.06
CA THR A 107 2.65 -13.42 -15.07
C THR A 107 3.00 -14.77 -14.46
N GLY A 108 3.20 -14.84 -13.16
CA GLY A 108 3.54 -16.08 -12.47
C GLY A 108 3.80 -15.86 -10.98
N PRO A 109 4.23 -16.90 -10.25
CA PRO A 109 4.52 -16.79 -8.82
C PRO A 109 5.73 -15.90 -8.51
N SER A 110 6.65 -15.76 -9.46
CA SER A 110 7.80 -14.85 -9.34
C SER A 110 7.42 -13.45 -9.78
N ILE A 111 7.80 -12.46 -8.99
CA ILE A 111 7.46 -11.06 -9.23
C ILE A 111 8.44 -10.44 -10.22
N PRO A 112 8.00 -10.10 -11.45
CA PRO A 112 8.85 -9.45 -12.43
C PRO A 112 9.09 -7.97 -12.09
N PRO A 113 9.97 -7.26 -12.83
CA PRO A 113 10.16 -5.83 -12.67
C PRO A 113 8.85 -5.03 -12.81
N ILE A 114 8.73 -3.95 -12.05
CA ILE A 114 7.52 -3.09 -12.02
C ILE A 114 7.13 -2.58 -13.40
N SER A 115 8.10 -2.34 -14.28
CA SER A 115 7.88 -1.86 -15.64
C SER A 115 7.02 -2.81 -16.51
N SER A 116 6.95 -4.10 -16.16
CA SER A 116 6.14 -5.09 -16.87
C SER A 116 4.80 -5.40 -16.20
N GLN A 117 4.43 -4.64 -15.17
CA GLN A 117 3.20 -4.82 -14.41
C GLN A 117 2.21 -3.70 -14.69
N THR A 118 0.93 -4.03 -14.77
CA THR A 118 -0.15 -3.04 -14.88
C THR A 118 -0.84 -2.85 -13.54
N ILE A 119 -1.01 -1.60 -13.13
CA ILE A 119 -1.73 -1.26 -11.90
C ILE A 119 -3.23 -1.41 -12.14
N LEU A 120 -3.90 -2.16 -11.28
CA LEU A 120 -5.35 -2.36 -11.32
C LEU A 120 -6.06 -1.51 -10.25
N VAL A 121 -5.53 -1.47 -9.04
CA VAL A 121 -6.15 -0.76 -7.90
C VAL A 121 -5.06 -0.08 -7.08
N VAL A 122 -5.34 1.14 -6.64
CA VAL A 122 -4.50 1.89 -5.70
C VAL A 122 -5.38 2.49 -4.62
N ALA A 123 -5.07 2.16 -3.36
CA ALA A 123 -5.62 2.86 -2.20
C ALA A 123 -4.49 3.71 -1.58
N PRO A 124 -4.60 5.05 -1.61
CA PRO A 124 -3.51 5.92 -1.18
C PRO A 124 -3.28 5.87 0.33
N GLY A 125 -2.06 6.08 0.75
CA GLY A 125 -1.72 6.26 2.16
C GLY A 125 -2.11 7.63 2.70
N GLY A 126 -2.16 7.76 4.02
CA GLY A 126 -2.42 9.03 4.71
C GLY A 126 -1.17 9.89 4.85
N GLY A 127 -1.37 11.17 5.09
CA GLY A 127 -0.26 12.10 5.38
C GLY A 127 0.32 11.89 6.78
N GLY A 128 1.61 12.18 6.96
CA GLY A 128 2.23 12.23 8.27
C GLY A 128 1.80 13.46 9.08
N ALA A 129 1.92 13.39 10.39
CA ALA A 129 1.60 14.48 11.31
C ALA A 129 2.86 15.21 11.78
#